data_e6563e218e72e643dc8bbf4dbf25dd1e
#
_entry.id   e6563e218e72e643dc8bbf4dbf25dd1e
#
_cell.length_a   1.000
_cell.length_b   1.000
_cell.length_c   1.000
_cell.angle_alpha   90.00
_cell.angle_beta   90.00
_cell.angle_gamma   90.00
#
_symmetry.space_group_name_H-M   'P 1'
#
loop_
_entity.id
_entity.type
_entity.pdbx_description
1 polymer ?
#
loop_
_entity_poly.entity_id
_entity_poly.type
_entity_poly.pdbx_seq_one_letter_code
_entity_poly.pdbx_strand_id
1 'polypeptide(L)'
;FAYIESQPALEDIVISGGDSYNLKAEHLQLIGERLLAMPNIRRLRYATKGLCVLPQKILSDHAWVDALTRVVEQGRRMHKDVVVHTHFNHAAEITGITQDAMDRLVERGIHVRSQTVLQRTVNDTPDAMQLLVRRLSYVNVHPYYVYVHDMVPGVEDLRTTVATAQELEKHVRGSTAGFNTPGFVLDTPGGGGKRDVHSPEHYDRASGISVFTSPGVKPGRKFLYYDPIDSLDEEHRWRWTVPAERRAMIDAAENAVA
;
A
#
# COMPACT_ATOMS: atom_id res chain seq x y z
N PHE A 1 3.56 1.24 24.37
CA PHE A 1 2.85 0.06 24.89
C PHE A 1 1.65 0.47 25.74
N ALA A 2 1.83 1.28 26.80
CA ALA A 2 0.73 1.67 27.70
C ALA A 2 -0.49 2.24 26.97
N TYR A 3 -0.28 3.03 25.90
CA TYR A 3 -1.38 3.50 25.05
C TYR A 3 -2.14 2.34 24.39
N ILE A 4 -1.43 1.37 23.82
CA ILE A 4 -2.05 0.20 23.16
C ILE A 4 -2.82 -0.63 24.19
N GLU A 5 -2.26 -0.84 25.37
CA GLU A 5 -2.91 -1.55 26.48
C GLU A 5 -4.20 -0.85 26.94
N SER A 6 -4.23 0.49 26.89
CA SER A 6 -5.41 1.30 27.24
C SER A 6 -6.50 1.35 26.18
N GLN A 7 -6.25 0.79 24.99
CA GLN A 7 -7.16 0.84 23.83
C GLN A 7 -7.58 -0.56 23.39
N PRO A 8 -8.56 -1.19 24.05
CA PRO A 8 -8.96 -2.57 23.77
C PRO A 8 -9.55 -2.78 22.38
N ALA A 9 -9.97 -1.72 21.70
CA ALA A 9 -10.44 -1.77 20.31
C ALA A 9 -9.31 -1.87 19.27
N LEU A 10 -8.04 -1.69 19.65
CA LEU A 10 -6.91 -1.89 18.77
C LEU A 10 -6.60 -3.37 18.60
N GLU A 11 -6.67 -3.86 17.37
CA GLU A 11 -6.37 -5.27 17.03
C GLU A 11 -5.14 -5.42 16.13
N ASP A 12 -4.78 -4.36 15.41
CA ASP A 12 -3.69 -4.32 14.43
C ASP A 12 -2.63 -3.31 14.82
N ILE A 13 -1.36 -3.72 14.81
CA ILE A 13 -0.23 -2.82 15.02
C ILE A 13 0.73 -2.89 13.84
N VAL A 14 1.06 -1.71 13.30
CA VAL A 14 2.12 -1.55 12.31
C VAL A 14 3.36 -1.02 13.03
N ILE A 15 4.43 -1.82 13.00
CA ILE A 15 5.74 -1.43 13.48
C ILE A 15 6.46 -0.80 12.29
N SER A 16 6.52 0.53 12.28
CA SER A 16 7.19 1.31 11.24
C SER A 16 8.27 2.22 11.85
N GLY A 17 8.10 3.53 11.88
CA GLY A 17 8.97 4.47 12.60
C GLY A 17 10.42 4.49 12.10
N GLY A 18 10.78 5.37 11.18
CA GLY A 18 12.01 5.29 10.43
C GLY A 18 11.95 4.14 9.43
N ASP A 19 12.45 2.98 9.77
CA ASP A 19 12.22 1.71 9.07
C ASP A 19 12.46 0.56 10.08
N SER A 20 11.52 -0.37 10.19
CA SER A 20 11.64 -1.50 11.13
C SER A 20 12.85 -2.41 10.83
N TYR A 21 13.39 -2.34 9.62
CA TYR A 21 14.61 -3.04 9.22
C TYR A 21 15.86 -2.59 9.98
N ASN A 22 15.84 -1.35 10.50
CA ASN A 22 16.95 -0.78 11.27
C ASN A 22 16.90 -1.14 12.76
N LEU A 23 15.86 -1.84 13.22
CA LEU A 23 15.80 -2.33 14.58
C LEU A 23 16.94 -3.33 14.84
N LYS A 24 17.54 -3.27 16.01
CA LYS A 24 18.39 -4.34 16.50
C LYS A 24 17.54 -5.59 16.77
N ALA A 25 18.13 -6.76 16.64
CA ALA A 25 17.46 -8.05 16.82
C ALA A 25 16.70 -8.14 18.16
N GLU A 26 17.34 -7.71 19.26
CA GLU A 26 16.74 -7.71 20.59
C GLU A 26 15.53 -6.78 20.70
N HIS A 27 15.56 -5.62 20.04
CA HIS A 27 14.43 -4.68 20.06
C HIS A 27 13.27 -5.18 19.20
N LEU A 28 13.57 -5.74 18.03
CA LEU A 28 12.56 -6.36 17.17
C LEU A 28 11.80 -7.45 17.93
N GLN A 29 12.53 -8.35 18.57
CA GLN A 29 11.98 -9.45 19.35
C GLN A 29 11.16 -8.95 20.55
N LEU A 30 11.73 -8.04 21.37
CA LEU A 30 11.06 -7.47 22.53
C LEU A 30 9.72 -6.80 22.16
N ILE A 31 9.71 -6.01 21.08
CA ILE A 31 8.48 -5.34 20.61
C ILE A 31 7.44 -6.36 20.20
N GLY A 32 7.84 -7.34 19.38
CA GLY A 32 6.92 -8.38 18.90
C GLY A 32 6.33 -9.21 20.03
N GLU A 33 7.18 -9.75 20.91
CA GLU A 33 6.74 -10.58 22.05
C GLU A 33 5.80 -9.83 22.99
N ARG A 34 6.13 -8.56 23.30
CA ARG A 34 5.30 -7.75 24.17
C ARG A 34 3.94 -7.42 23.56
N LEU A 35 3.88 -7.12 22.26
CA LEU A 35 2.62 -6.90 21.55
C LEU A 35 1.79 -8.18 21.43
N LEU A 36 2.43 -9.32 21.15
CA LEU A 36 1.74 -10.60 21.10
C LEU A 36 1.14 -11.01 22.44
N ALA A 37 1.76 -10.62 23.56
CA ALA A 37 1.21 -10.88 24.90
C ALA A 37 -0.08 -10.11 25.19
N MET A 38 -0.37 -9.02 24.49
CA MET A 38 -1.60 -8.24 24.67
C MET A 38 -2.80 -8.99 24.12
N PRO A 39 -3.88 -9.20 24.90
CA PRO A 39 -5.01 -10.05 24.51
C PRO A 39 -5.82 -9.50 23.33
N ASN A 40 -5.88 -8.19 23.18
CA ASN A 40 -6.61 -7.51 22.12
C ASN A 40 -5.87 -7.54 20.76
N ILE A 41 -4.54 -7.60 20.73
CA ILE A 41 -3.77 -7.59 19.50
C ILE A 41 -3.89 -8.93 18.79
N ARG A 42 -4.27 -8.89 17.50
CA ARG A 42 -4.46 -10.04 16.62
C ARG A 42 -3.43 -10.11 15.49
N ARG A 43 -2.96 -8.94 15.02
CA ARG A 43 -2.08 -8.84 13.86
C ARG A 43 -0.95 -7.87 14.11
N LEU A 44 0.27 -8.29 13.74
CA LEU A 44 1.46 -7.44 13.74
C LEU A 44 2.03 -7.34 12.33
N ARG A 45 2.42 -6.15 11.94
CA ARG A 45 3.07 -5.88 10.66
C ARG A 45 4.40 -5.17 10.88
N TYR A 46 5.50 -5.82 10.53
CA TYR A 46 6.78 -5.14 10.42
C TYR A 46 6.86 -4.49 9.04
N ALA A 47 6.76 -3.15 8.98
CA ALA A 47 6.76 -2.40 7.73
C ALA A 47 8.16 -1.92 7.40
N THR A 48 8.64 -2.29 6.20
CA THR A 48 9.99 -1.95 5.75
C THR A 48 10.10 -1.89 4.23
N LYS A 49 10.89 -0.96 3.70
CA LYS A 49 11.40 -1.01 2.33
C LYS A 49 12.73 -1.79 2.24
N GLY A 50 13.28 -2.22 3.36
CA GLY A 50 14.58 -2.86 3.46
C GLY A 50 14.74 -4.11 2.60
N LEU A 51 13.70 -4.93 2.43
CA LEU A 51 13.74 -6.12 1.59
C LEU A 51 13.97 -5.81 0.11
N CYS A 52 13.55 -4.63 -0.33
CA CYS A 52 13.78 -4.13 -1.68
C CYS A 52 15.17 -3.49 -1.84
N VAL A 53 15.57 -2.64 -0.89
CA VAL A 53 16.77 -1.79 -1.05
C VAL A 53 18.04 -2.41 -0.48
N LEU A 54 17.94 -3.35 0.45
CA LEU A 54 19.08 -4.01 1.12
C LEU A 54 18.74 -5.49 1.45
N PRO A 55 18.37 -6.33 0.46
CA PRO A 55 18.02 -7.73 0.71
C PRO A 55 19.18 -8.53 1.34
N GLN A 56 20.43 -8.11 1.12
CA GLN A 56 21.64 -8.73 1.69
C GLN A 56 21.59 -8.86 3.21
N LYS A 57 20.91 -7.95 3.93
CA LYS A 57 20.76 -8.06 5.38
C LYS A 57 20.09 -9.38 5.79
N ILE A 58 19.10 -9.84 5.04
CA ILE A 58 18.44 -11.12 5.34
C ILE A 58 19.43 -12.29 5.24
N LEU A 59 20.42 -12.20 4.34
CA LEU A 59 21.42 -13.25 4.15
C LEU A 59 22.55 -13.17 5.18
N SER A 60 22.89 -11.99 5.69
CA SER A 60 24.06 -11.74 6.53
C SER A 60 23.74 -11.54 8.02
N ASP A 61 22.60 -10.92 8.36
CA ASP A 61 22.21 -10.64 9.75
C ASP A 61 21.34 -11.78 10.30
N HIS A 62 21.99 -12.89 10.65
CA HIS A 62 21.32 -14.06 11.18
C HIS A 62 20.55 -13.77 12.47
N ALA A 63 21.09 -12.92 13.35
CA ALA A 63 20.46 -12.57 14.62
C ALA A 63 19.12 -11.88 14.40
N TRP A 64 19.03 -10.95 13.42
CA TRP A 64 17.81 -10.26 13.07
C TRP A 64 16.74 -11.22 12.51
N VAL A 65 17.15 -12.09 11.58
CA VAL A 65 16.25 -13.10 10.98
C VAL A 65 15.74 -14.09 12.03
N ASP A 66 16.63 -14.56 12.92
CA ASP A 66 16.26 -15.49 13.99
C ASP A 66 15.29 -14.82 15.00
N ALA A 67 15.50 -13.54 15.33
CA ALA A 67 14.57 -12.79 16.17
C ALA A 67 13.18 -12.67 15.54
N LEU A 68 13.12 -12.32 14.24
CA LEU A 68 11.85 -12.24 13.51
C LEU A 68 11.18 -13.61 13.43
N THR A 69 11.94 -14.67 13.16
CA THR A 69 11.44 -16.05 13.13
C THR A 69 10.79 -16.42 14.46
N ARG A 70 11.44 -16.14 15.59
CA ARG A 70 10.87 -16.42 16.93
C ARG A 70 9.54 -15.69 17.16
N VAL A 71 9.45 -14.43 16.76
CA VAL A 71 8.19 -13.66 16.89
C VAL A 71 7.08 -14.25 16.02
N VAL A 72 7.39 -14.62 14.77
CA VAL A 72 6.43 -15.26 13.85
C VAL A 72 5.95 -16.60 14.40
N GLU A 73 6.85 -17.45 14.89
CA GLU A 73 6.50 -18.73 15.51
C GLU A 73 5.66 -18.57 16.76
N GLN A 74 5.98 -17.60 17.59
CA GLN A 74 5.18 -17.30 18.79
C GLN A 74 3.78 -16.83 18.39
N GLY A 75 3.66 -15.90 17.41
CA GLY A 75 2.37 -15.47 16.87
C GLY A 75 1.54 -16.66 16.39
N ARG A 76 2.15 -17.57 15.61
CA ARG A 76 1.49 -18.78 15.10
C ARG A 76 0.97 -19.70 16.24
N ARG A 77 1.79 -19.92 17.29
CA ARG A 77 1.35 -20.68 18.48
C ARG A 77 0.19 -20.03 19.23
N MET A 78 0.11 -18.68 19.17
CA MET A 78 -0.95 -17.90 19.81
C MET A 78 -2.13 -17.63 18.87
N HIS A 79 -2.17 -18.17 17.66
CA HIS A 79 -3.15 -17.91 16.60
C HIS A 79 -3.27 -16.41 16.26
N LYS A 80 -2.15 -15.71 16.23
CA LYS A 80 -2.01 -14.30 15.86
C LYS A 80 -1.15 -14.16 14.61
N ASP A 81 -1.51 -13.28 13.71
CA ASP A 81 -0.79 -13.08 12.45
C ASP A 81 0.40 -12.13 12.63
N VAL A 82 1.56 -12.54 12.15
CA VAL A 82 2.78 -11.70 12.12
C VAL A 82 3.35 -11.75 10.71
N VAL A 83 3.37 -10.61 10.05
CA VAL A 83 3.80 -10.51 8.65
C VAL A 83 4.82 -9.39 8.45
N VAL A 84 5.63 -9.51 7.40
CA VAL A 84 6.44 -8.41 6.90
C VAL A 84 5.69 -7.74 5.75
N HIS A 85 5.46 -6.43 5.88
CA HIS A 85 4.97 -5.60 4.79
C HIS A 85 6.14 -4.86 4.16
N THR A 86 6.37 -5.11 2.88
CA THR A 86 7.44 -4.46 2.12
C THR A 86 6.88 -3.60 1.00
N HIS A 87 7.78 -2.99 0.22
CA HIS A 87 7.41 -2.05 -0.81
C HIS A 87 8.30 -2.23 -2.03
N PHE A 88 7.74 -2.77 -3.11
CA PHE A 88 8.36 -2.85 -4.43
C PHE A 88 7.54 -2.04 -5.42
N ASN A 89 8.20 -1.21 -6.22
CA ASN A 89 7.56 -0.40 -7.25
C ASN A 89 7.85 -0.88 -8.68
N HIS A 90 8.97 -1.58 -8.90
CA HIS A 90 9.36 -2.02 -10.23
C HIS A 90 9.99 -3.41 -10.22
N ALA A 91 9.80 -4.16 -11.29
CA ALA A 91 10.34 -5.53 -11.42
C ALA A 91 11.88 -5.58 -11.38
N ALA A 92 12.57 -4.51 -11.75
CA ALA A 92 14.02 -4.42 -11.67
C ALA A 92 14.57 -4.36 -10.24
N GLU A 93 13.73 -4.06 -9.24
CA GLU A 93 14.10 -4.14 -7.82
C GLU A 93 14.21 -5.58 -7.32
N ILE A 94 13.71 -6.56 -8.11
CA ILE A 94 13.76 -7.97 -7.77
C ILE A 94 14.95 -8.62 -8.50
N THR A 95 16.05 -8.72 -7.79
CA THR A 95 17.33 -9.29 -8.26
C THR A 95 17.53 -10.72 -7.77
N GLY A 96 18.61 -11.40 -8.18
CA GLY A 96 18.98 -12.71 -7.64
C GLY A 96 19.18 -12.69 -6.12
N ILE A 97 19.80 -11.63 -5.58
CA ILE A 97 19.96 -11.46 -4.13
C ILE A 97 18.61 -11.28 -3.42
N THR A 98 17.67 -10.59 -4.07
CA THR A 98 16.29 -10.48 -3.57
C THR A 98 15.62 -11.85 -3.51
N GLN A 99 15.80 -12.69 -4.55
CA GLN A 99 15.30 -14.05 -4.58
C GLN A 99 15.85 -14.86 -3.40
N ASP A 100 17.18 -14.92 -3.23
CA ASP A 100 17.82 -15.67 -2.14
C ASP A 100 17.34 -15.21 -0.76
N ALA A 101 17.15 -13.90 -0.58
CA ALA A 101 16.65 -13.33 0.65
C ALA A 101 15.18 -13.73 0.93
N MET A 102 14.32 -13.71 -0.10
CA MET A 102 12.92 -14.11 0.05
C MET A 102 12.79 -15.61 0.28
N ASP A 103 13.55 -16.45 -0.42
CA ASP A 103 13.57 -17.90 -0.21
C ASP A 103 13.93 -18.22 1.24
N ARG A 104 14.92 -17.54 1.82
CA ARG A 104 15.27 -17.69 3.23
C ARG A 104 14.13 -17.31 4.18
N LEU A 105 13.37 -16.24 3.90
CA LEU A 105 12.23 -15.86 4.73
C LEU A 105 11.10 -16.90 4.62
N VAL A 106 10.82 -17.39 3.42
CA VAL A 106 9.82 -18.44 3.17
C VAL A 106 10.17 -19.74 3.91
N GLU A 107 11.43 -20.19 3.84
CA GLU A 107 11.92 -21.36 4.57
C GLU A 107 11.74 -21.24 6.09
N ARG A 108 11.79 -20.03 6.62
CA ARG A 108 11.51 -19.71 8.03
C ARG A 108 10.02 -19.51 8.34
N GLY A 109 9.14 -19.71 7.33
CA GLY A 109 7.71 -19.53 7.47
C GLY A 109 7.28 -18.08 7.70
N ILE A 110 8.09 -17.12 7.26
CA ILE A 110 7.80 -15.69 7.36
C ILE A 110 7.07 -15.24 6.09
N HIS A 111 5.84 -14.78 6.25
CA HIS A 111 5.05 -14.24 5.15
C HIS A 111 5.43 -12.80 4.83
N VAL A 112 5.64 -12.54 3.54
CA VAL A 112 5.94 -11.19 3.03
C VAL A 112 4.82 -10.74 2.10
N ARG A 113 4.34 -9.51 2.33
CA ARG A 113 3.35 -8.85 1.47
C ARG A 113 3.95 -7.54 0.96
N SER A 114 3.77 -7.25 -0.33
CA SER A 114 4.22 -6.00 -0.93
C SER A 114 3.08 -5.06 -1.20
N GLN A 115 3.26 -3.81 -0.83
CA GLN A 115 2.53 -2.70 -1.43
C GLN A 115 3.37 -2.07 -2.54
N THR A 116 2.69 -1.43 -3.48
CA THR A 116 3.28 -0.72 -4.62
C THR A 116 2.62 0.64 -4.71
N VAL A 117 3.37 1.69 -5.01
CA VAL A 117 2.81 2.99 -5.39
C VAL A 117 2.88 3.11 -6.90
N LEU A 118 1.75 3.44 -7.51
CA LEU A 118 1.68 3.69 -8.94
C LEU A 118 2.35 5.03 -9.25
N GLN A 119 3.42 4.97 -10.03
CA GLN A 119 4.26 6.12 -10.34
C GLN A 119 4.38 6.30 -11.85
N ARG A 120 4.09 7.51 -12.29
CA ARG A 120 4.20 7.92 -13.69
C ARG A 120 5.60 7.63 -14.22
N THR A 121 5.69 7.04 -15.41
CA THR A 121 6.92 6.65 -16.12
C THR A 121 7.76 5.54 -15.45
N VAL A 122 7.32 5.00 -14.32
CA VAL A 122 8.02 3.93 -13.61
C VAL A 122 7.30 2.59 -13.79
N ASN A 123 6.02 2.53 -13.43
CA ASN A 123 5.23 1.29 -13.41
C ASN A 123 3.78 1.50 -13.92
N ASP A 124 3.52 2.58 -14.61
CA ASP A 124 2.21 3.01 -15.09
C ASP A 124 1.84 2.45 -16.49
N THR A 125 2.54 1.40 -16.93
CA THR A 125 2.20 0.66 -18.14
C THR A 125 1.74 -0.76 -17.83
N PRO A 126 0.86 -1.36 -18.66
CA PRO A 126 0.38 -2.74 -18.46
C PRO A 126 1.51 -3.75 -18.31
N ASP A 127 2.50 -3.69 -19.19
CA ASP A 127 3.63 -4.63 -19.20
C ASP A 127 4.50 -4.51 -17.95
N ALA A 128 4.80 -3.28 -17.51
CA ALA A 128 5.59 -3.05 -16.29
C ALA A 128 4.86 -3.55 -15.05
N MET A 129 3.56 -3.27 -14.92
CA MET A 129 2.76 -3.70 -13.77
C MET A 129 2.56 -5.21 -13.75
N GLN A 130 2.24 -5.84 -14.88
CA GLN A 130 2.12 -7.30 -14.98
C GLN A 130 3.43 -8.00 -14.64
N LEU A 131 4.55 -7.47 -15.16
CA LEU A 131 5.87 -8.03 -14.87
C LEU A 131 6.22 -7.93 -13.39
N LEU A 132 5.92 -6.79 -12.74
CA LEU A 132 6.12 -6.62 -11.30
C LEU A 132 5.31 -7.64 -10.50
N VAL A 133 4.01 -7.75 -10.75
CA VAL A 133 3.13 -8.69 -10.04
C VAL A 133 3.60 -10.14 -10.21
N ARG A 134 3.99 -10.51 -11.43
CA ARG A 134 4.53 -11.85 -11.73
C ARG A 134 5.86 -12.11 -11.01
N ARG A 135 6.78 -11.14 -11.01
CA ARG A 135 8.07 -11.27 -10.33
C ARG A 135 7.93 -11.36 -8.82
N LEU A 136 7.03 -10.59 -8.21
CA LEU A 136 6.70 -10.71 -6.79
C LEU A 136 6.21 -12.13 -6.45
N SER A 137 5.32 -12.68 -7.27
CA SER A 137 4.82 -14.05 -7.11
C SER A 137 5.95 -15.10 -7.16
N TYR A 138 6.91 -14.95 -8.07
CA TYR A 138 8.02 -15.90 -8.21
C TYR A 138 8.94 -15.92 -7.00
N VAL A 139 9.07 -14.82 -6.28
CA VAL A 139 9.84 -14.72 -5.05
C VAL A 139 8.98 -14.90 -3.78
N ASN A 140 7.78 -15.46 -3.91
CA ASN A 140 6.83 -15.70 -2.82
C ASN A 140 6.44 -14.43 -2.01
N VAL A 141 6.52 -13.27 -2.62
CA VAL A 141 6.02 -12.02 -2.06
C VAL A 141 4.61 -11.77 -2.57
N HIS A 142 3.65 -11.75 -1.64
CA HIS A 142 2.26 -11.53 -2.01
C HIS A 142 2.00 -10.07 -2.38
N PRO A 143 1.63 -9.73 -3.63
CA PRO A 143 1.25 -8.38 -4.00
C PRO A 143 -0.08 -8.03 -3.33
N TYR A 144 -0.05 -7.03 -2.46
CA TYR A 144 -1.18 -6.72 -1.57
C TYR A 144 -2.01 -5.55 -2.10
N TYR A 145 -1.38 -4.39 -2.26
CA TYR A 145 -1.99 -3.19 -2.81
C TYR A 145 -1.12 -2.54 -3.89
N VAL A 146 -1.78 -1.95 -4.89
CA VAL A 146 -1.24 -0.91 -5.75
C VAL A 146 -1.98 0.39 -5.41
N TYR A 147 -1.26 1.35 -4.84
CA TYR A 147 -1.80 2.65 -4.46
C TYR A 147 -1.72 3.62 -5.62
N VAL A 148 -2.82 4.27 -5.96
CA VAL A 148 -2.73 5.55 -6.67
C VAL A 148 -2.03 6.53 -5.74
N HIS A 149 -1.09 7.29 -6.28
CA HIS A 149 -0.20 8.15 -5.48
C HIS A 149 -0.99 9.19 -4.68
N ASP A 150 -0.61 9.39 -3.42
CA ASP A 150 -1.21 10.41 -2.56
C ASP A 150 -1.02 11.81 -3.13
N MET A 151 -1.98 12.71 -2.86
CA MET A 151 -1.91 14.12 -3.22
C MET A 151 -1.00 14.89 -2.26
N VAL A 152 0.31 14.65 -2.35
CA VAL A 152 1.32 15.29 -1.51
C VAL A 152 2.00 16.40 -2.30
N PRO A 153 2.20 17.60 -1.72
CA PRO A 153 2.94 18.67 -2.40
C PRO A 153 4.35 18.24 -2.83
N GLY A 154 4.73 18.57 -4.06
CA GLY A 154 6.06 18.30 -4.59
C GLY A 154 6.24 16.94 -5.30
N VAL A 155 5.16 16.17 -5.47
CA VAL A 155 5.19 14.87 -6.18
C VAL A 155 4.21 14.79 -7.35
N GLU A 156 3.70 15.91 -7.79
CA GLU A 156 2.64 15.98 -8.81
C GLU A 156 3.05 15.31 -10.13
N ASP A 157 4.30 15.45 -10.51
CA ASP A 157 4.90 14.86 -11.71
C ASP A 157 5.02 13.32 -11.64
N LEU A 158 4.98 12.74 -10.45
CA LEU A 158 5.00 11.29 -10.25
C LEU A 158 3.60 10.66 -10.20
N ARG A 159 2.55 11.46 -10.13
CA ARG A 159 1.18 10.99 -9.99
C ARG A 159 0.61 10.53 -11.34
N THR A 160 -0.28 9.54 -11.27
CA THR A 160 -1.09 9.07 -12.41
C THR A 160 -2.57 9.28 -12.12
N THR A 161 -3.42 9.14 -13.14
CA THR A 161 -4.87 9.29 -13.00
C THR A 161 -5.52 8.04 -12.41
N VAL A 162 -6.71 8.20 -11.82
CA VAL A 162 -7.57 7.08 -11.43
C VAL A 162 -7.91 6.22 -12.64
N ALA A 163 -8.12 6.83 -13.81
CA ALA A 163 -8.36 6.09 -15.07
C ALA A 163 -7.21 5.17 -15.44
N THR A 164 -5.95 5.63 -15.32
CA THR A 164 -4.77 4.78 -15.53
C THR A 164 -4.77 3.59 -14.57
N ALA A 165 -5.04 3.81 -13.29
CA ALA A 165 -5.11 2.73 -12.31
C ALA A 165 -6.21 1.70 -12.63
N GLN A 166 -7.38 2.15 -13.08
CA GLN A 166 -8.48 1.29 -13.52
C GLN A 166 -8.09 0.43 -14.72
N GLU A 167 -7.42 1.00 -15.72
CA GLU A 167 -6.96 0.25 -16.91
C GLU A 167 -5.86 -0.77 -16.55
N LEU A 168 -4.93 -0.40 -15.68
CA LEU A 168 -3.89 -1.32 -15.21
C LEU A 168 -4.48 -2.49 -14.42
N GLU A 169 -5.45 -2.24 -13.56
CA GLU A 169 -6.15 -3.30 -12.82
C GLU A 169 -6.78 -4.32 -13.77
N LYS A 170 -7.48 -3.88 -14.82
CA LYS A 170 -8.07 -4.77 -15.83
C LYS A 170 -7.02 -5.63 -16.53
N HIS A 171 -5.84 -5.07 -16.82
CA HIS A 171 -4.76 -5.83 -17.48
C HIS A 171 -4.10 -6.84 -16.54
N VAL A 172 -3.95 -6.51 -15.26
CA VAL A 172 -3.37 -7.43 -14.26
C VAL A 172 -4.36 -8.56 -13.93
N ARG A 173 -5.65 -8.24 -13.81
CA ARG A 173 -6.71 -9.22 -13.55
C ARG A 173 -6.81 -10.23 -14.71
N GLY A 174 -6.71 -11.51 -14.36
CA GLY A 174 -6.68 -12.59 -15.36
C GLY A 174 -5.28 -12.90 -15.93
N SER A 175 -4.25 -12.09 -15.64
CA SER A 175 -2.85 -12.40 -16.02
C SER A 175 -2.12 -13.28 -15.02
N THR A 176 -2.69 -13.46 -13.82
CA THR A 176 -2.18 -14.29 -12.74
C THR A 176 -3.34 -14.91 -11.94
N ALA A 177 -3.03 -15.78 -10.97
CA ALA A 177 -4.04 -16.36 -10.09
C ALA A 177 -4.75 -15.25 -9.29
N GLY A 178 -6.06 -15.41 -9.06
CA GLY A 178 -6.88 -14.39 -8.39
C GLY A 178 -6.35 -13.97 -7.02
N PHE A 179 -5.83 -14.90 -6.22
CA PHE A 179 -5.23 -14.58 -4.91
C PHE A 179 -3.90 -13.82 -5.02
N ASN A 180 -3.31 -13.74 -6.21
CA ASN A 180 -2.07 -13.00 -6.50
C ASN A 180 -2.34 -11.69 -7.25
N THR A 181 -3.60 -11.30 -7.41
CA THR A 181 -3.99 -10.02 -7.99
C THR A 181 -4.08 -8.97 -6.87
N PRO A 182 -3.27 -7.89 -6.89
CA PRO A 182 -3.34 -6.84 -5.87
C PRO A 182 -4.64 -6.05 -5.97
N GLY A 183 -5.10 -5.51 -4.85
CA GLY A 183 -6.15 -4.50 -4.86
C GLY A 183 -5.59 -3.15 -5.33
N PHE A 184 -6.22 -2.53 -6.33
CA PHE A 184 -5.86 -1.17 -6.75
C PHE A 184 -6.70 -0.18 -5.95
N VAL A 185 -6.05 0.65 -5.18
CA VAL A 185 -6.72 1.54 -4.20
C VAL A 185 -6.13 2.93 -4.19
N LEU A 186 -6.88 3.87 -3.69
CA LEU A 186 -6.40 5.20 -3.33
C LEU A 186 -6.81 5.55 -1.89
N ASP A 187 -6.03 6.39 -1.24
CA ASP A 187 -6.39 6.96 0.05
C ASP A 187 -7.15 8.28 -0.16
N THR A 188 -8.38 8.33 0.33
CA THR A 188 -9.18 9.55 0.21
C THR A 188 -8.81 10.55 1.30
N PRO A 189 -8.40 11.78 0.94
CA PRO A 189 -8.09 12.82 1.91
C PRO A 189 -9.25 13.11 2.86
N GLY A 190 -8.94 13.55 4.06
CA GLY A 190 -9.97 13.86 5.08
C GLY A 190 -10.46 12.65 5.87
N GLY A 191 -9.81 11.49 5.70
CA GLY A 191 -10.03 10.29 6.50
C GLY A 191 -11.18 9.42 6.03
N GLY A 192 -11.43 9.37 4.73
CA GLY A 192 -12.33 8.41 4.09
C GLY A 192 -11.75 7.00 3.98
N GLY A 193 -10.43 6.87 4.20
CA GLY A 193 -9.70 5.61 4.13
C GLY A 193 -9.44 5.15 2.69
N LYS A 194 -9.04 3.90 2.58
CA LYS A 194 -8.72 3.27 1.29
C LYS A 194 -9.99 2.94 0.53
N ARG A 195 -10.07 3.40 -0.72
CA ARG A 195 -11.17 3.12 -1.66
C ARG A 195 -10.64 2.38 -2.88
N ASP A 196 -11.36 1.39 -3.33
CA ASP A 196 -11.08 0.70 -4.58
C ASP A 196 -11.21 1.69 -5.75
N VAL A 197 -10.32 1.62 -6.73
CA VAL A 197 -10.31 2.54 -7.90
C VAL A 197 -11.55 2.41 -8.78
N HIS A 198 -12.29 1.32 -8.67
CA HIS A 198 -13.55 1.10 -9.37
C HIS A 198 -14.80 1.46 -8.54
N SER A 199 -14.61 2.02 -7.34
CA SER A 199 -15.70 2.35 -6.42
C SER A 199 -16.00 3.85 -6.23
N PRO A 200 -15.60 4.79 -7.11
CA PRO A 200 -16.11 6.14 -6.99
C PRO A 200 -17.61 6.16 -7.28
N GLU A 201 -18.35 6.94 -6.50
CA GLU A 201 -19.77 7.22 -6.77
C GLU A 201 -19.92 8.06 -8.06
N HIS A 202 -18.91 8.91 -8.31
CA HIS A 202 -18.79 9.71 -9.53
C HIS A 202 -17.32 9.91 -9.88
N TYR A 203 -17.00 9.82 -11.16
CA TYR A 203 -15.66 10.14 -11.67
C TYR A 203 -15.78 10.89 -13.00
N ASP A 204 -15.50 12.17 -12.98
CA ASP A 204 -15.38 12.99 -14.18
C ASP A 204 -13.93 13.03 -14.65
N ARG A 205 -13.66 12.33 -15.73
CA ARG A 205 -12.31 12.22 -16.31
C ARG A 205 -11.82 13.54 -16.93
N ALA A 206 -12.74 14.42 -17.33
CA ALA A 206 -12.38 15.69 -17.94
C ALA A 206 -11.81 16.67 -16.91
N SER A 207 -12.50 16.82 -15.78
CA SER A 207 -12.02 17.64 -14.65
C SER A 207 -11.02 16.91 -13.74
N GLY A 208 -10.88 15.57 -13.86
CA GLY A 208 -10.05 14.73 -13.00
C GLY A 208 -10.59 14.56 -11.59
N ILE A 209 -11.88 14.78 -11.35
CA ILE A 209 -12.47 14.73 -10.00
C ILE A 209 -13.18 13.41 -9.78
N SER A 210 -12.77 12.70 -8.74
CA SER A 210 -13.44 11.49 -8.24
C SER A 210 -14.09 11.77 -6.89
N VAL A 211 -15.32 11.31 -6.70
CA VAL A 211 -16.10 11.41 -5.46
C VAL A 211 -16.31 10.01 -4.89
N PHE A 212 -15.97 9.84 -3.64
CA PHE A 212 -16.11 8.58 -2.92
C PHE A 212 -16.95 8.75 -1.66
N THR A 213 -17.59 7.68 -1.22
CA THR A 213 -18.19 7.57 0.10
C THR A 213 -17.45 6.53 0.94
N SER A 214 -17.58 6.62 2.25
CA SER A 214 -16.99 5.68 3.21
C SER A 214 -17.97 5.34 4.32
N PRO A 215 -19.06 4.61 4.02
CA PRO A 215 -20.15 4.38 4.97
C PRO A 215 -19.71 3.71 6.26
N GLY A 216 -18.76 2.79 6.19
CA GLY A 216 -18.25 2.07 7.37
C GLY A 216 -17.34 2.87 8.28
N VAL A 217 -16.82 4.03 7.82
CA VAL A 217 -15.86 4.87 8.57
C VAL A 217 -16.48 6.22 8.94
N LYS A 218 -17.08 6.89 7.97
CA LYS A 218 -17.70 8.23 8.11
C LYS A 218 -18.99 8.28 7.29
N PRO A 219 -20.11 7.74 7.81
CA PRO A 219 -21.38 7.72 7.10
C PRO A 219 -21.81 9.13 6.64
N GLY A 220 -22.37 9.23 5.44
CA GLY A 220 -22.93 10.45 4.89
C GLY A 220 -21.91 11.51 4.44
N ARG A 221 -20.60 11.23 4.52
CA ARG A 221 -19.55 12.12 4.02
C ARG A 221 -19.08 11.73 2.63
N LYS A 222 -18.87 12.74 1.79
CA LYS A 222 -18.21 12.63 0.49
C LYS A 222 -16.73 12.95 0.64
N PHE A 223 -15.88 12.26 -0.11
CA PHE A 223 -14.44 12.44 -0.13
C PHE A 223 -13.99 12.59 -1.56
N LEU A 224 -13.16 13.58 -1.82
CA LEU A 224 -12.68 13.92 -3.15
C LEU A 224 -11.24 13.45 -3.33
N TYR A 225 -10.97 12.93 -4.51
CA TYR A 225 -9.62 12.72 -5.00
C TYR A 225 -9.49 13.38 -6.37
N TYR A 226 -8.34 14.03 -6.61
CA TYR A 226 -8.08 14.78 -7.84
C TYR A 226 -6.95 14.13 -8.62
N ASP A 227 -7.16 13.90 -9.90
CA ASP A 227 -6.09 13.48 -10.81
C ASP A 227 -5.01 14.58 -10.92
N PRO A 228 -3.79 14.23 -11.37
CA PRO A 228 -2.77 15.24 -11.66
C PRO A 228 -3.28 16.27 -12.68
N ILE A 229 -3.17 17.55 -12.37
CA ILE A 229 -3.66 18.62 -13.26
C ILE A 229 -2.99 18.56 -14.63
N ASP A 230 -1.70 18.19 -14.68
CA ASP A 230 -0.96 18.06 -15.94
C ASP A 230 -1.46 16.94 -16.87
N SER A 231 -2.26 16.02 -16.36
CA SER A 231 -2.87 14.95 -17.15
C SER A 231 -4.15 15.38 -17.89
N LEU A 232 -4.71 16.53 -17.54
CA LEU A 232 -5.93 17.07 -18.09
C LEU A 232 -5.68 17.81 -19.42
N ASP A 233 -6.73 18.01 -20.21
CA ASP A 233 -6.67 18.87 -21.37
C ASP A 233 -6.43 20.36 -21.00
N GLU A 234 -6.14 21.19 -22.00
CA GLU A 234 -5.77 22.59 -21.79
C GLU A 234 -6.91 23.42 -21.15
N GLU A 235 -8.16 23.15 -21.54
CA GLU A 235 -9.33 23.84 -20.99
C GLU A 235 -9.47 23.56 -19.50
N HIS A 236 -9.46 22.28 -19.10
CA HIS A 236 -9.61 21.89 -17.70
C HIS A 236 -8.41 22.29 -16.85
N ARG A 237 -7.17 22.23 -17.38
CA ARG A 237 -6.00 22.78 -16.68
C ARG A 237 -6.18 24.27 -16.38
N TRP A 238 -6.66 25.06 -17.34
CA TRP A 238 -6.97 26.48 -17.11
C TRP A 238 -8.05 26.66 -16.05
N ARG A 239 -9.15 25.92 -16.13
CA ARG A 239 -10.25 25.97 -15.15
C ARG A 239 -9.78 25.69 -13.72
N TRP A 240 -8.82 24.78 -13.53
CA TRP A 240 -8.21 24.53 -12.22
C TRP A 240 -7.43 25.73 -11.66
N THR A 241 -6.89 26.61 -12.50
CA THR A 241 -6.17 27.81 -12.08
C THR A 241 -7.10 28.95 -11.66
N VAL A 242 -8.35 28.95 -12.13
CA VAL A 242 -9.35 30.00 -11.87
C VAL A 242 -10.22 29.59 -10.67
N PRO A 243 -10.16 30.30 -9.51
CA PRO A 243 -10.83 29.86 -8.29
C PRO A 243 -12.33 29.60 -8.44
N ALA A 244 -13.06 30.46 -9.21
CA ALA A 244 -14.50 30.29 -9.44
C ALA A 244 -14.81 29.04 -10.27
N GLU A 245 -14.04 28.79 -11.35
CA GLU A 245 -14.19 27.61 -12.21
C GLU A 245 -13.87 26.32 -11.45
N ARG A 246 -12.76 26.33 -10.70
CA ARG A 246 -12.39 25.21 -9.84
C ARG A 246 -13.50 24.87 -8.85
N ARG A 247 -14.08 25.88 -8.21
CA ARG A 247 -15.19 25.66 -7.27
C ARG A 247 -16.41 25.09 -7.99
N ALA A 248 -16.76 25.63 -9.15
CA ALA A 248 -17.88 25.13 -9.94
C ALA A 248 -17.71 23.65 -10.35
N MET A 249 -16.51 23.24 -10.76
CA MET A 249 -16.22 21.81 -11.08
C MET A 249 -16.38 20.92 -9.86
N ILE A 250 -15.85 21.34 -8.71
CA ILE A 250 -15.98 20.57 -7.45
C ILE A 250 -17.44 20.44 -7.04
N ASP A 251 -18.19 21.54 -7.03
CA ASP A 251 -19.62 21.53 -6.67
C ASP A 251 -20.44 20.66 -7.63
N ALA A 252 -20.13 20.70 -8.94
CA ALA A 252 -20.78 19.85 -9.92
C ALA A 252 -20.52 18.36 -9.65
N ALA A 253 -19.28 17.97 -9.36
CA ALA A 253 -18.92 16.60 -9.04
C ALA A 253 -19.59 16.12 -7.73
N GLU A 254 -19.61 16.93 -6.68
CA GLU A 254 -20.30 16.61 -5.43
C GLU A 254 -21.81 16.46 -5.61
N ASN A 255 -22.42 17.33 -6.43
CA ASN A 255 -23.87 17.28 -6.71
C ASN A 255 -24.28 16.13 -7.64
N ALA A 256 -23.34 15.54 -8.39
CA ALA A 256 -23.59 14.33 -9.20
C ALA A 256 -23.80 13.07 -8.32
N VAL A 257 -23.47 13.15 -7.06
CA VAL A 257 -23.67 12.07 -6.09
C VAL A 257 -24.82 12.43 -5.16
N ALA A 258 -25.90 11.64 -5.20
CA ALA A 258 -27.10 11.87 -4.41
C ALA A 258 -26.88 11.67 -2.90
#